data_16fc7074a34def458d8315dd61672b19
#
_entry.id   16fc7074a34def458d8315dd61672b19
#
_cell.length_a   1.000
_cell.length_b   1.000
_cell.length_c   1.000
_cell.angle_alpha   90.00
_cell.angle_beta   90.00
_cell.angle_gamma   90.00
#
_symmetry.space_group_name_H-M   'P 1'
#
loop_
_entity.id
_entity.type
_entity.pdbx_description
1 polymer ?
#
loop_
_entity_poly.entity_id
_entity_poly.type
_entity_poly.pdbx_seq_one_letter_code
_entity_poly.pdbx_strand_id
1 'polypeptide(L)'
;FLDKVKTYMNEQVEKAVPIYKRSVDTHEARERFRLHGMTDKDRLFRYRRVSRVNLYSLGDFEDYYYGFMTYDTSYLKYFGLYLYDNGFILQMPEKKAPETVPAANLSPKVFQVQRESERWGEQMGISTVADLNERITKGNIQQMMLIAEALQEQKIAKIAEQIAEKKTVKFVLIAGPSSSGKTTFCNRLSIQLSAHGLTPHPISLDNYYVNRVDTPRDENGEYDFECLEALDIDLLNQDMTKLLNGERVELPYFNFKTGKREYKGNFIQMKETDVLVLEGIHGLNEKLTWSLPAESKFRIYISALTQINVDEHNRIPTTDGRLIRRMVRDSRTRATSAKETIAMWPSVRRGEDRNIFPNQEKADVMFNSALVYELSVLKLYAEPLLFQIEEGEPEYQEAKRLLKFLDYFVGVPIEDIP
;
A
#
# COMPACT_ATOMS: atom_id res chain seq x y z
N PHE A 1 -25.00 21.08 5.99
CA PHE A 1 -24.13 20.69 7.11
C PHE A 1 -22.66 21.02 6.80
N LEU A 2 -22.12 20.58 5.66
CA LEU A 2 -20.70 20.77 5.30
C LEU A 2 -20.28 22.25 5.26
N ASP A 3 -21.13 23.14 4.73
CA ASP A 3 -20.84 24.58 4.70
C ASP A 3 -20.68 25.18 6.11
N LYS A 4 -21.52 24.72 7.07
CA LYS A 4 -21.37 25.12 8.47
C LYS A 4 -20.04 24.65 9.07
N VAL A 5 -19.61 23.41 8.76
CA VAL A 5 -18.32 22.90 9.19
C VAL A 5 -17.19 23.72 8.60
N LYS A 6 -17.24 24.01 7.30
CA LYS A 6 -16.24 24.84 6.61
C LYS A 6 -16.15 26.25 7.19
N THR A 7 -17.32 26.89 7.45
CA THR A 7 -17.38 28.21 8.09
C THR A 7 -16.72 28.17 9.46
N TYR A 8 -17.09 27.19 10.30
CA TYR A 8 -16.52 27.04 11.63
C TYR A 8 -14.99 26.81 11.59
N MET A 9 -14.50 25.95 10.67
CA MET A 9 -13.07 25.72 10.49
C MET A 9 -12.35 27.04 10.13
N ASN A 10 -12.88 27.82 9.18
CA ASN A 10 -12.30 29.11 8.81
C ASN A 10 -12.27 30.09 9.99
N GLU A 11 -13.34 30.18 10.78
CA GLU A 11 -13.38 31.00 11.98
C GLU A 11 -12.30 30.61 13.01
N GLN A 12 -12.05 29.29 13.19
CA GLN A 12 -10.97 28.83 14.08
C GLN A 12 -9.59 29.20 13.53
N VAL A 13 -9.39 29.13 12.22
CA VAL A 13 -8.16 29.56 11.55
C VAL A 13 -7.93 31.05 11.74
N GLU A 14 -8.96 31.89 11.52
CA GLU A 14 -8.87 33.32 11.67
C GLU A 14 -8.59 33.75 13.13
N LYS A 15 -9.14 33.02 14.10
CA LYS A 15 -8.90 33.24 15.53
C LYS A 15 -7.50 32.84 15.99
N ALA A 16 -6.73 32.14 15.16
CA ALA A 16 -5.42 31.60 15.52
C ALA A 16 -5.45 30.87 16.89
N VAL A 17 -6.41 29.96 17.06
CA VAL A 17 -6.61 29.26 18.34
C VAL A 17 -5.38 28.41 18.65
N PRO A 18 -4.73 28.61 19.83
CA PRO A 18 -3.52 27.91 20.19
C PRO A 18 -3.77 26.43 20.43
N ILE A 19 -2.80 25.60 20.01
CA ILE A 19 -2.79 24.15 20.21
C ILE A 19 -1.73 23.84 21.27
N TYR A 20 -2.18 23.48 22.46
CA TYR A 20 -1.28 23.19 23.57
C TYR A 20 -0.92 21.72 23.62
N LYS A 21 0.36 21.45 23.86
CA LYS A 21 0.91 20.11 24.06
C LYS A 21 1.25 19.90 25.52
N ARG A 22 0.75 18.82 26.13
CA ARG A 22 1.02 18.44 27.49
C ARG A 22 1.42 16.98 27.57
N SER A 23 2.50 16.68 28.29
CA SER A 23 2.89 15.30 28.60
C SER A 23 2.20 14.88 29.90
N VAL A 24 1.42 13.81 29.84
CA VAL A 24 0.68 13.27 30.97
C VAL A 24 1.03 11.80 31.19
N ASP A 25 0.71 11.26 32.36
CA ASP A 25 0.76 9.83 32.61
C ASP A 25 -0.24 9.09 31.72
N THR A 26 0.10 7.87 31.31
CA THR A 26 -0.74 7.06 30.41
C THR A 26 -2.10 6.74 31.06
N HIS A 27 -2.14 6.58 32.39
CA HIS A 27 -3.40 6.34 33.11
C HIS A 27 -4.28 7.60 33.09
N GLU A 28 -3.70 8.79 33.35
CA GLU A 28 -4.42 10.07 33.23
C GLU A 28 -4.95 10.27 31.81
N ALA A 29 -4.16 9.97 30.78
CA ALA A 29 -4.61 10.08 29.39
C ALA A 29 -5.85 9.21 29.14
N ARG A 30 -5.86 7.97 29.62
CA ARG A 30 -7.00 7.05 29.48
C ARG A 30 -8.26 7.56 30.16
N GLU A 31 -8.15 8.17 31.33
CA GLU A 31 -9.28 8.80 32.03
C GLU A 31 -9.86 9.95 31.20
N ARG A 32 -8.99 10.79 30.61
CA ARG A 32 -9.41 11.89 29.73
C ARG A 32 -10.11 11.39 28.47
N PHE A 33 -9.60 10.33 27.84
CA PHE A 33 -10.27 9.72 26.67
C PHE A 33 -11.69 9.24 27.03
N ARG A 34 -11.88 8.63 28.21
CA ARG A 34 -13.22 8.23 28.67
C ARG A 34 -14.14 9.42 28.88
N LEU A 35 -13.63 10.52 29.45
CA LEU A 35 -14.40 11.74 29.65
C LEU A 35 -14.86 12.37 28.34
N HIS A 36 -14.04 12.28 27.29
CA HIS A 36 -14.38 12.76 25.94
C HIS A 36 -15.11 11.70 25.08
N GLY A 37 -15.47 10.54 25.63
CA GLY A 37 -16.18 9.48 24.91
C GLY A 37 -15.31 8.69 23.92
N MET A 38 -13.98 8.84 23.94
CA MET A 38 -13.02 8.18 23.05
C MET A 38 -12.68 6.77 23.57
N THR A 39 -13.65 5.86 23.52
CA THR A 39 -13.51 4.51 24.08
C THR A 39 -12.51 3.66 23.34
N ASP A 40 -12.35 3.84 22.05
CA ASP A 40 -11.34 3.22 21.20
C ASP A 40 -9.92 3.55 21.65
N LYS A 41 -9.64 4.82 21.99
CA LYS A 41 -8.34 5.26 22.51
C LYS A 41 -8.07 4.73 23.92
N ASP A 42 -9.07 4.74 24.83
CA ASP A 42 -8.91 4.13 26.14
C ASP A 42 -8.52 2.65 26.03
N ARG A 43 -9.19 1.89 25.14
CA ARG A 43 -8.87 0.48 24.86
C ARG A 43 -7.50 0.32 24.23
N LEU A 44 -7.13 1.15 23.25
CA LEU A 44 -5.82 1.12 22.58
C LEU A 44 -4.68 1.35 23.59
N PHE A 45 -4.83 2.36 24.44
CA PHE A 45 -3.81 2.73 25.41
C PHE A 45 -3.63 1.72 26.56
N ARG A 46 -4.54 0.76 26.73
CA ARG A 46 -4.33 -0.41 27.60
C ARG A 46 -3.12 -1.25 27.18
N TYR A 47 -2.81 -1.27 25.88
CA TYR A 47 -1.70 -2.06 25.32
C TYR A 47 -0.40 -1.28 25.16
N ARG A 48 -0.43 0.04 25.42
CA ARG A 48 0.77 0.89 25.37
C ARG A 48 1.68 0.62 26.55
N ARG A 49 2.96 0.40 26.27
CA ARG A 49 4.00 0.14 27.30
C ARG A 49 4.70 1.40 27.79
N VAL A 50 4.37 2.57 27.24
CA VAL A 50 4.94 3.86 27.64
C VAL A 50 4.22 4.40 28.87
N SER A 51 4.97 4.99 29.81
CA SER A 51 4.41 5.59 31.03
C SER A 51 3.81 6.97 30.80
N ARG A 52 4.24 7.68 29.76
CA ARG A 52 3.78 9.03 29.44
C ARG A 52 3.42 9.19 27.98
N VAL A 53 2.42 10.03 27.72
CA VAL A 53 1.95 10.36 26.37
C VAL A 53 1.72 11.88 26.24
N ASN A 54 1.81 12.39 25.02
CA ASN A 54 1.53 13.79 24.72
C ASN A 54 0.07 13.94 24.31
N LEU A 55 -0.71 14.69 25.08
CA LEU A 55 -2.04 15.16 24.69
C LEU A 55 -1.92 16.54 24.06
N TYR A 56 -2.78 16.79 23.10
CA TYR A 56 -2.95 18.10 22.48
C TYR A 56 -4.35 18.62 22.80
N SER A 57 -4.45 19.90 23.15
CA SER A 57 -5.73 20.54 23.40
C SER A 57 -5.95 21.72 22.46
N LEU A 58 -7.18 21.84 21.96
CA LEU A 58 -7.72 22.96 21.18
C LEU A 58 -8.97 23.44 21.88
N GLY A 59 -8.87 24.52 22.66
CA GLY A 59 -9.91 24.90 23.59
C GLY A 59 -10.16 23.78 24.61
N ASP A 60 -11.42 23.38 24.74
CA ASP A 60 -11.85 22.31 25.67
C ASP A 60 -11.71 20.90 25.07
N PHE A 61 -11.37 20.77 23.78
CA PHE A 61 -11.18 19.48 23.13
C PHE A 61 -9.75 18.99 23.36
N GLU A 62 -9.60 17.78 23.86
CA GLU A 62 -8.30 17.13 24.06
C GLU A 62 -8.25 15.82 23.29
N ASP A 63 -7.11 15.57 22.62
CA ASP A 63 -6.88 14.34 21.86
C ASP A 63 -5.42 13.95 21.83
N TYR A 64 -5.13 12.77 21.31
CA TYR A 64 -3.80 12.22 21.08
C TYR A 64 -3.52 12.07 19.59
N TYR A 65 -2.35 12.56 19.18
CA TYR A 65 -1.80 12.32 17.85
C TYR A 65 -0.34 11.86 17.95
N TYR A 66 0.04 10.88 17.16
CA TYR A 66 1.42 10.36 17.21
C TYR A 66 2.41 11.18 16.38
N GLY A 67 1.94 12.17 15.63
CA GLY A 67 2.72 13.14 14.85
C GLY A 67 2.95 14.47 15.57
N PHE A 68 3.45 15.44 14.83
CA PHE A 68 3.61 16.81 15.27
C PHE A 68 2.35 17.61 14.93
N MET A 69 2.01 18.56 15.82
CA MET A 69 0.94 19.54 15.61
C MET A 69 1.55 20.93 15.42
N THR A 70 0.83 21.82 14.75
CA THR A 70 1.18 23.24 14.63
C THR A 70 0.99 23.96 15.95
N TYR A 71 1.53 25.17 16.09
CA TYR A 71 1.36 26.00 17.28
C TYR A 71 -0.07 26.45 17.50
N ASP A 72 -0.76 26.81 16.42
CA ASP A 72 -2.12 27.27 16.42
C ASP A 72 -2.80 26.95 15.09
N THR A 73 -4.08 27.26 14.98
CA THR A 73 -4.91 26.95 13.81
C THR A 73 -4.62 27.84 12.60
N SER A 74 -3.92 28.99 12.74
CA SER A 74 -3.63 29.88 11.61
C SER A 74 -2.75 29.26 10.53
N TYR A 75 -1.97 28.23 10.89
CA TYR A 75 -1.17 27.47 9.95
C TYR A 75 -2.01 26.58 9.00
N LEU A 76 -3.28 26.34 9.34
CA LEU A 76 -4.21 25.50 8.56
C LEU A 76 -5.07 26.32 7.60
N LYS A 77 -4.54 27.43 7.10
CA LYS A 77 -5.24 28.45 6.31
C LYS A 77 -5.80 27.94 4.98
N TYR A 78 -5.11 27.00 4.38
CA TYR A 78 -5.44 26.52 3.02
C TYR A 78 -5.98 25.10 3.08
N PHE A 79 -7.27 24.91 2.81
CA PHE A 79 -7.92 23.62 2.70
C PHE A 79 -9.16 23.71 1.81
N GLY A 80 -9.54 22.59 1.20
CA GLY A 80 -10.82 22.41 0.50
C GLY A 80 -11.65 21.35 1.20
N LEU A 81 -12.97 21.52 1.23
CA LEU A 81 -13.90 20.57 1.82
C LEU A 81 -15.01 20.29 0.81
N TYR A 82 -15.16 19.01 0.38
CA TYR A 82 -16.06 18.60 -0.69
C TYR A 82 -16.92 17.42 -0.26
N LEU A 83 -18.21 17.42 -0.60
CA LEU A 83 -19.06 16.22 -0.42
C LEU A 83 -18.57 15.11 -1.35
N TYR A 84 -18.48 13.92 -0.80
CA TYR A 84 -18.17 12.72 -1.57
C TYR A 84 -18.83 11.49 -0.94
N ASP A 85 -19.63 10.78 -1.72
CA ASP A 85 -20.47 9.68 -1.25
C ASP A 85 -21.28 10.09 -0.01
N ASN A 86 -21.27 9.31 1.06
CA ASN A 86 -21.94 9.61 2.33
C ASN A 86 -21.07 10.42 3.32
N GLY A 87 -19.95 10.96 2.87
CA GLY A 87 -18.99 11.68 3.68
C GLY A 87 -18.46 12.95 3.00
N PHE A 88 -17.21 13.27 3.27
CA PHE A 88 -16.55 14.42 2.66
C PHE A 88 -15.05 14.17 2.48
N ILE A 89 -14.46 14.93 1.57
CA ILE A 89 -13.02 14.98 1.35
C ILE A 89 -12.49 16.28 1.92
N LEU A 90 -11.48 16.20 2.79
CA LEU A 90 -10.64 17.30 3.20
C LEU A 90 -9.38 17.31 2.32
N GLN A 91 -9.31 18.31 1.41
CA GLN A 91 -8.19 18.48 0.50
C GLN A 91 -7.19 19.48 1.09
N MET A 92 -5.94 19.04 1.26
CA MET A 92 -4.84 19.85 1.73
C MET A 92 -3.93 20.28 0.57
N PRO A 93 -3.17 21.38 0.72
CA PRO A 93 -2.12 21.78 -0.22
C PRO A 93 -1.03 20.73 -0.35
N GLU A 94 -0.35 20.73 -1.49
CA GLU A 94 0.87 19.94 -1.67
C GLU A 94 2.09 20.66 -1.07
N LYS A 95 3.07 19.88 -0.61
CA LYS A 95 4.32 20.45 -0.05
C LYS A 95 5.04 21.40 -1.02
N LYS A 96 4.91 21.18 -2.33
CA LYS A 96 5.51 22.01 -3.38
C LYS A 96 4.78 23.34 -3.61
N ALA A 97 3.51 23.41 -3.23
CA ALA A 97 2.64 24.57 -3.39
C ALA A 97 1.77 24.76 -2.13
N PRO A 98 2.36 25.12 -0.98
CA PRO A 98 1.68 25.08 0.32
C PRO A 98 0.55 26.12 0.48
N GLU A 99 0.44 27.08 -0.42
CA GLU A 99 -0.60 28.09 -0.44
C GLU A 99 -1.71 27.83 -1.46
N THR A 100 -1.61 26.71 -2.20
CA THR A 100 -2.57 26.39 -3.25
C THR A 100 -3.24 25.05 -2.97
N VAL A 101 -4.56 25.06 -2.83
CA VAL A 101 -5.34 23.82 -2.71
C VAL A 101 -5.58 23.28 -4.12
N PRO A 102 -5.04 22.11 -4.47
CA PRO A 102 -5.29 21.51 -5.79
C PRO A 102 -6.76 21.09 -5.92
N ALA A 103 -7.23 20.94 -7.15
CA ALA A 103 -8.53 20.33 -7.40
C ALA A 103 -8.58 18.92 -6.80
N ALA A 104 -9.71 18.53 -6.23
CA ALA A 104 -9.87 17.20 -5.68
C ALA A 104 -9.70 16.15 -6.80
N ASN A 105 -8.64 15.35 -6.71
CA ASN A 105 -8.42 14.20 -7.60
C ASN A 105 -9.09 12.98 -6.99
N LEU A 106 -10.27 12.64 -7.51
CA LEU A 106 -11.04 11.50 -7.05
C LEU A 106 -10.52 10.22 -7.70
N SER A 107 -10.29 9.20 -6.88
CA SER A 107 -9.96 7.85 -7.34
C SER A 107 -11.11 6.90 -6.94
N PRO A 108 -12.21 6.88 -7.71
CA PRO A 108 -13.44 6.17 -7.33
C PRO A 108 -13.24 4.67 -7.17
N LYS A 109 -12.41 4.03 -7.98
CA LYS A 109 -12.14 2.59 -7.86
C LYS A 109 -11.32 2.27 -6.62
N VAL A 110 -10.31 3.11 -6.28
CA VAL A 110 -9.55 2.97 -5.03
C VAL A 110 -10.48 3.13 -3.82
N PHE A 111 -11.37 4.12 -3.86
CA PHE A 111 -12.34 4.35 -2.81
C PHE A 111 -13.30 3.16 -2.63
N GLN A 112 -13.79 2.57 -3.73
CA GLN A 112 -14.64 1.37 -3.67
C GLN A 112 -13.93 0.19 -2.99
N VAL A 113 -12.64 -0.03 -3.29
CA VAL A 113 -11.84 -1.09 -2.67
C VAL A 113 -11.61 -0.81 -1.19
N GLN A 114 -11.43 0.45 -0.80
CA GLN A 114 -11.32 0.83 0.60
C GLN A 114 -12.64 0.55 1.33
N ARG A 115 -13.78 0.91 0.77
CA ARG A 115 -15.12 0.62 1.32
C ARG A 115 -15.39 -0.89 1.42
N GLU A 116 -14.93 -1.69 0.48
CA GLU A 116 -14.99 -3.15 0.57
C GLU A 116 -14.19 -3.67 1.76
N SER A 117 -12.98 -3.15 1.96
CA SER A 117 -12.10 -3.52 3.07
C SER A 117 -12.67 -3.10 4.43
N GLU A 118 -13.29 -1.93 4.53
CA GLU A 118 -13.99 -1.47 5.73
C GLU A 118 -15.14 -2.42 6.09
N ARG A 119 -15.97 -2.81 5.10
CA ARG A 119 -17.06 -3.79 5.33
C ARG A 119 -16.52 -5.13 5.81
N TRP A 120 -15.37 -5.59 5.31
CA TRP A 120 -14.74 -6.81 5.83
C TRP A 120 -14.31 -6.64 7.29
N GLY A 121 -13.74 -5.48 7.64
CA GLY A 121 -13.41 -5.14 9.03
C GLY A 121 -14.64 -5.18 9.93
N GLU A 122 -15.73 -4.53 9.52
CA GLU A 122 -17.01 -4.52 10.23
C GLU A 122 -17.58 -5.95 10.45
N GLN A 123 -17.56 -6.79 9.40
CA GLN A 123 -18.00 -8.19 9.50
C GLN A 123 -17.17 -9.00 10.49
N MET A 124 -15.88 -8.72 10.60
CA MET A 124 -14.98 -9.36 11.56
C MET A 124 -15.05 -8.71 12.97
N GLY A 125 -15.72 -7.56 13.10
CA GLY A 125 -15.74 -6.76 14.33
C GLY A 125 -14.39 -6.16 14.67
N ILE A 126 -13.61 -5.71 13.63
CA ILE A 126 -12.29 -5.13 13.75
C ILE A 126 -12.22 -3.87 12.87
N SER A 127 -12.25 -2.71 13.50
CA SER A 127 -12.14 -1.40 12.84
C SER A 127 -10.88 -0.65 13.24
N THR A 128 -10.36 -0.94 14.44
CA THR A 128 -9.19 -0.28 15.01
C THR A 128 -8.14 -1.27 15.49
N VAL A 129 -6.93 -0.76 15.76
CA VAL A 129 -5.86 -1.57 16.37
C VAL A 129 -6.25 -2.07 17.75
N ALA A 130 -7.10 -1.34 18.49
CA ALA A 130 -7.61 -1.81 19.78
C ALA A 130 -8.41 -3.10 19.64
N ASP A 131 -9.30 -3.19 18.62
CA ASP A 131 -10.08 -4.39 18.34
C ASP A 131 -9.18 -5.59 18.01
N LEU A 132 -8.18 -5.35 17.14
CA LEU A 132 -7.21 -6.38 16.77
C LEU A 132 -6.42 -6.89 17.99
N ASN A 133 -5.91 -5.98 18.81
CA ASN A 133 -5.16 -6.33 20.03
C ASN A 133 -6.02 -7.15 21.02
N GLU A 134 -7.30 -6.82 21.16
CA GLU A 134 -8.21 -7.60 21.98
C GLU A 134 -8.42 -9.02 21.45
N ARG A 135 -8.55 -9.19 20.13
CA ARG A 135 -8.64 -10.52 19.49
C ARG A 135 -7.40 -11.36 19.77
N ILE A 136 -6.21 -10.76 19.63
CA ILE A 136 -4.94 -11.43 19.88
C ILE A 136 -4.86 -11.86 21.37
N THR A 137 -5.10 -10.95 22.29
CA THR A 137 -4.94 -11.22 23.73
C THR A 137 -6.02 -12.15 24.31
N LYS A 138 -7.19 -12.27 23.65
CA LYS A 138 -8.24 -13.23 24.01
C LYS A 138 -8.06 -14.60 23.34
N GLY A 139 -7.04 -14.81 22.51
CA GLY A 139 -6.74 -16.07 21.84
C GLY A 139 -7.67 -16.41 20.66
N ASN A 140 -8.41 -15.43 20.13
CA ASN A 140 -9.37 -15.64 19.04
C ASN A 140 -8.84 -15.20 17.68
N ILE A 141 -7.53 -15.04 17.56
CA ILE A 141 -6.87 -14.48 16.36
C ILE A 141 -6.92 -15.45 15.17
N GLN A 142 -6.74 -16.75 15.39
CA GLN A 142 -6.66 -17.75 14.32
C GLN A 142 -7.94 -17.80 13.48
N GLN A 143 -9.11 -17.83 14.13
CA GLN A 143 -10.39 -17.81 13.41
C GLN A 143 -10.54 -16.55 12.54
N MET A 144 -10.11 -15.40 13.07
CA MET A 144 -10.15 -14.14 12.34
C MET A 144 -9.20 -14.16 11.13
N MET A 145 -8.00 -14.73 11.27
CA MET A 145 -7.05 -14.89 10.17
C MET A 145 -7.64 -15.73 9.05
N LEU A 146 -8.23 -16.89 9.38
CA LEU A 146 -8.89 -17.77 8.41
C LEU A 146 -10.02 -17.04 7.66
N ILE A 147 -10.83 -16.23 8.37
CA ILE A 147 -11.90 -15.44 7.73
C ILE A 147 -11.30 -14.40 6.77
N ALA A 148 -10.26 -13.66 7.21
CA ALA A 148 -9.62 -12.65 6.38
C ALA A 148 -9.01 -13.26 5.10
N GLU A 149 -8.36 -14.41 5.21
CA GLU A 149 -7.79 -15.12 4.07
C GLU A 149 -8.87 -15.69 3.15
N ALA A 150 -9.95 -16.24 3.70
CA ALA A 150 -11.07 -16.72 2.91
C ALA A 150 -11.74 -15.60 2.09
N LEU A 151 -11.90 -14.41 2.66
CA LEU A 151 -12.43 -13.24 1.96
C LEU A 151 -11.53 -12.80 0.80
N GLN A 152 -10.20 -12.81 1.02
CA GLN A 152 -9.25 -12.53 -0.06
C GLN A 152 -9.31 -13.60 -1.17
N GLU A 153 -9.32 -14.88 -0.80
CA GLU A 153 -9.38 -15.98 -1.77
C GLU A 153 -10.67 -15.95 -2.59
N GLN A 154 -11.81 -15.68 -1.94
CA GLN A 154 -13.08 -15.50 -2.63
C GLN A 154 -13.02 -14.35 -3.66
N LYS A 155 -12.33 -13.25 -3.33
CA LYS A 155 -12.17 -12.13 -4.26
C LYS A 155 -11.30 -12.51 -5.44
N ILE A 156 -10.20 -13.25 -5.22
CA ILE A 156 -9.31 -13.74 -6.29
C ILE A 156 -10.06 -14.69 -7.22
N ALA A 157 -10.86 -15.61 -6.65
CA ALA A 157 -11.69 -16.52 -7.42
C ALA A 157 -12.68 -15.79 -8.34
N LYS A 158 -13.36 -14.75 -7.83
CA LYS A 158 -14.26 -13.91 -8.63
C LYS A 158 -13.54 -13.18 -9.77
N ILE A 159 -12.30 -12.74 -9.55
CA ILE A 159 -11.48 -12.12 -10.60
C ILE A 159 -11.13 -13.15 -11.68
N ALA A 160 -10.76 -14.36 -11.28
CA ALA A 160 -10.46 -15.45 -12.22
C ALA A 160 -11.68 -15.84 -13.05
N GLU A 161 -12.87 -15.90 -12.45
CA GLU A 161 -14.15 -16.14 -13.12
C GLU A 161 -14.41 -15.07 -14.20
N GLN A 162 -14.26 -13.77 -13.87
CA GLN A 162 -14.43 -12.67 -14.81
C GLN A 162 -13.46 -12.75 -16.00
N ILE A 163 -12.23 -13.24 -15.78
CA ILE A 163 -11.25 -13.42 -16.84
C ILE A 163 -11.66 -14.60 -17.72
N ALA A 164 -12.05 -15.73 -17.12
CA ALA A 164 -12.44 -16.95 -17.84
C ALA A 164 -13.70 -16.75 -18.70
N GLU A 165 -14.65 -15.93 -18.25
CA GLU A 165 -15.86 -15.58 -19.02
C GLU A 165 -15.54 -14.78 -20.28
N LYS A 166 -14.47 -13.96 -20.25
CA LYS A 166 -14.02 -13.16 -21.40
C LYS A 166 -13.08 -13.93 -22.28
N LYS A 167 -13.60 -14.77 -23.18
CA LYS A 167 -12.82 -15.67 -24.06
C LYS A 167 -11.76 -14.95 -24.93
N THR A 168 -11.88 -13.65 -25.13
CA THR A 168 -10.92 -12.84 -25.89
C THR A 168 -9.65 -12.53 -25.09
N VAL A 169 -9.67 -12.63 -23.76
CA VAL A 169 -8.52 -12.30 -22.90
C VAL A 169 -7.40 -13.30 -23.10
N LYS A 170 -6.23 -12.79 -23.47
CA LYS A 170 -4.96 -13.50 -23.59
C LYS A 170 -3.88 -12.95 -22.69
N PHE A 171 -4.05 -11.72 -22.22
CA PHE A 171 -3.09 -11.02 -21.38
C PHE A 171 -3.79 -10.50 -20.10
N VAL A 172 -3.33 -10.98 -18.96
CA VAL A 172 -3.71 -10.42 -17.65
C VAL A 172 -2.55 -9.54 -17.17
N LEU A 173 -2.80 -8.23 -17.05
CA LEU A 173 -1.81 -7.22 -16.71
C LEU A 173 -1.97 -6.83 -15.24
N ILE A 174 -1.00 -7.16 -14.41
CA ILE A 174 -1.03 -6.90 -12.97
C ILE A 174 -0.05 -5.78 -12.65
N ALA A 175 -0.54 -4.64 -12.18
CA ALA A 175 0.27 -3.54 -11.70
C ALA A 175 -0.04 -3.16 -10.26
N GLY A 176 0.86 -2.41 -9.66
CA GLY A 176 0.70 -1.86 -8.32
C GLY A 176 2.04 -1.39 -7.77
N PRO A 177 2.01 -0.58 -6.71
CA PRO A 177 3.22 0.01 -6.15
C PRO A 177 4.13 -1.04 -5.51
N SER A 178 5.35 -0.62 -5.17
CA SER A 178 6.32 -1.50 -4.53
C SER A 178 5.75 -2.12 -3.24
N SER A 179 6.00 -3.42 -3.03
CA SER A 179 5.52 -4.20 -1.89
C SER A 179 3.99 -4.26 -1.73
N SER A 180 3.25 -4.12 -2.82
CA SER A 180 1.80 -4.33 -2.86
C SER A 180 1.39 -5.81 -2.96
N GLY A 181 2.32 -6.75 -3.07
CA GLY A 181 2.02 -8.18 -3.15
C GLY A 181 1.67 -8.69 -4.55
N LYS A 182 2.08 -7.99 -5.63
CA LYS A 182 1.81 -8.38 -7.03
C LYS A 182 2.15 -9.84 -7.34
N THR A 183 3.37 -10.26 -7.03
CA THR A 183 3.86 -11.61 -7.34
C THR A 183 3.07 -12.69 -6.59
N THR A 184 2.76 -12.46 -5.30
CA THR A 184 1.92 -13.39 -4.52
C THR A 184 0.51 -13.49 -5.12
N PHE A 185 -0.09 -12.34 -5.45
CA PHE A 185 -1.39 -12.30 -6.11
C PHE A 185 -1.36 -12.99 -7.47
N CYS A 186 -0.33 -12.74 -8.30
CA CYS A 186 -0.15 -13.38 -9.60
C CYS A 186 -0.16 -14.91 -9.49
N ASN A 187 0.57 -15.46 -8.52
CA ASN A 187 0.61 -16.90 -8.28
C ASN A 187 -0.75 -17.45 -7.81
N ARG A 188 -1.43 -16.78 -6.88
CA ARG A 188 -2.76 -17.21 -6.41
C ARG A 188 -3.83 -17.10 -7.50
N LEU A 189 -3.81 -16.01 -8.28
CA LEU A 189 -4.69 -15.86 -9.43
C LEU A 189 -4.45 -16.96 -10.48
N SER A 190 -3.20 -17.30 -10.74
CA SER A 190 -2.86 -18.39 -11.67
C SER A 190 -3.45 -19.73 -11.23
N ILE A 191 -3.45 -20.04 -9.94
CA ILE A 191 -4.11 -21.25 -9.41
C ILE A 191 -5.62 -21.20 -9.70
N GLN A 192 -6.27 -20.06 -9.45
CA GLN A 192 -7.70 -19.90 -9.70
C GLN A 192 -8.04 -19.96 -11.20
N LEU A 193 -7.21 -19.37 -12.06
CA LEU A 193 -7.36 -19.47 -13.52
C LEU A 193 -7.27 -20.94 -13.99
N SER A 194 -6.32 -21.71 -13.43
CA SER A 194 -6.21 -23.16 -13.72
C SER A 194 -7.44 -23.93 -13.28
N ALA A 195 -8.05 -23.56 -12.15
CA ALA A 195 -9.30 -24.17 -11.68
C ALA A 195 -10.49 -23.87 -12.64
N HIS A 196 -10.42 -22.80 -13.42
CA HIS A 196 -11.37 -22.48 -14.49
C HIS A 196 -10.98 -23.07 -15.86
N GLY A 197 -9.98 -23.94 -15.94
CA GLY A 197 -9.57 -24.64 -17.16
C GLY A 197 -8.65 -23.83 -18.08
N LEU A 198 -8.12 -22.70 -17.63
CA LEU A 198 -7.11 -21.91 -18.34
C LEU A 198 -5.70 -22.42 -17.97
N THR A 199 -4.73 -22.13 -18.85
CA THR A 199 -3.31 -22.42 -18.61
C THR A 199 -2.56 -21.09 -18.43
N PRO A 200 -2.38 -20.59 -17.20
CA PRO A 200 -1.69 -19.33 -16.97
C PRO A 200 -0.18 -19.48 -17.07
N HIS A 201 0.47 -18.49 -17.70
CA HIS A 201 1.93 -18.34 -17.76
C HIS A 201 2.34 -17.05 -17.04
N PRO A 202 2.77 -17.12 -15.77
CA PRO A 202 3.28 -15.97 -15.04
C PRO A 202 4.58 -15.44 -15.65
N ILE A 203 4.61 -14.15 -15.97
CA ILE A 203 5.77 -13.46 -16.54
C ILE A 203 6.03 -12.19 -15.73
N SER A 204 7.21 -12.06 -15.13
CA SER A 204 7.61 -10.80 -14.51
C SER A 204 8.10 -9.83 -15.58
N LEU A 205 7.54 -8.60 -15.57
CA LEU A 205 8.01 -7.51 -16.41
C LEU A 205 9.44 -7.09 -16.07
N ASP A 206 9.91 -7.38 -14.87
CA ASP A 206 11.30 -7.12 -14.46
C ASP A 206 12.31 -7.94 -15.31
N ASN A 207 11.89 -9.01 -15.95
CA ASN A 207 12.75 -9.77 -16.88
C ASN A 207 13.06 -9.00 -18.18
N TYR A 208 12.29 -7.97 -18.48
CA TYR A 208 12.46 -7.12 -19.66
C TYR A 208 13.26 -5.85 -19.36
N TYR A 209 13.89 -5.70 -18.18
CA TYR A 209 14.81 -4.59 -17.94
C TYR A 209 15.94 -4.56 -19.01
N VAL A 210 16.30 -3.37 -19.43
CA VAL A 210 17.56 -3.15 -20.18
C VAL A 210 18.73 -3.51 -19.27
N ASN A 211 19.94 -3.75 -19.83
CA ASN A 211 21.08 -3.98 -18.95
C ASN A 211 21.30 -2.77 -18.03
N ARG A 212 21.79 -2.99 -16.82
CA ARG A 212 21.93 -1.94 -15.80
C ARG A 212 22.69 -0.72 -16.30
N VAL A 213 23.72 -0.93 -17.14
CA VAL A 213 24.53 0.15 -17.71
C VAL A 213 23.74 1.06 -18.67
N ASP A 214 22.67 0.52 -19.26
CA ASP A 214 21.82 1.18 -20.25
C ASP A 214 20.56 1.80 -19.58
N THR A 215 20.38 1.61 -18.26
CA THR A 215 19.24 2.16 -17.51
C THR A 215 19.32 3.70 -17.52
N PRO A 216 18.21 4.40 -17.80
CA PRO A 216 18.16 5.87 -17.72
C PRO A 216 18.55 6.38 -16.33
N ARG A 217 19.06 7.61 -16.29
CA ARG A 217 19.41 8.27 -15.03
C ARG A 217 18.40 9.34 -14.68
N ASP A 218 18.17 9.50 -13.39
CA ASP A 218 17.32 10.56 -12.86
C ASP A 218 18.05 11.93 -12.86
N GLU A 219 17.36 12.97 -12.39
CA GLU A 219 17.88 14.34 -12.29
C GLU A 219 19.10 14.49 -11.36
N ASN A 220 19.36 13.49 -10.49
CA ASN A 220 20.51 13.44 -9.60
C ASN A 220 21.67 12.61 -10.18
N GLY A 221 21.51 12.05 -11.38
CA GLY A 221 22.48 11.18 -12.03
C GLY A 221 22.48 9.73 -11.57
N GLU A 222 21.52 9.33 -10.72
CA GLU A 222 21.33 7.96 -10.26
C GLU A 222 20.49 7.15 -11.25
N TYR A 223 20.66 5.83 -11.29
CA TYR A 223 19.85 4.97 -12.14
C TYR A 223 18.36 5.02 -11.76
N ASP A 224 17.50 5.38 -12.71
CA ASP A 224 16.04 5.41 -12.52
C ASP A 224 15.41 4.07 -12.96
N PHE A 225 15.35 3.10 -12.05
CA PHE A 225 14.71 1.80 -12.29
C PHE A 225 13.18 1.86 -12.25
N GLU A 226 12.60 2.99 -11.82
CA GLU A 226 11.15 3.17 -11.73
C GLU A 226 10.57 3.84 -12.99
N CYS A 227 11.38 4.29 -13.94
CA CYS A 227 10.90 4.83 -15.20
C CYS A 227 10.51 3.71 -16.18
N LEU A 228 9.63 4.05 -17.13
CA LEU A 228 9.16 3.08 -18.13
C LEU A 228 10.28 2.64 -19.09
N GLU A 229 11.17 3.56 -19.41
CA GLU A 229 12.30 3.37 -20.32
C GLU A 229 13.42 2.49 -19.74
N ALA A 230 13.33 2.11 -18.46
CA ALA A 230 14.15 1.05 -17.87
C ALA A 230 13.79 -0.35 -18.41
N LEU A 231 12.62 -0.48 -19.02
CA LEU A 231 12.17 -1.70 -19.70
C LEU A 231 12.40 -1.63 -21.20
N ASP A 232 12.78 -2.75 -21.80
CA ASP A 232 12.85 -2.94 -23.26
C ASP A 232 11.42 -3.16 -23.81
N ILE A 233 10.72 -2.06 -24.04
CA ILE A 233 9.31 -2.05 -24.45
C ILE A 233 9.16 -2.70 -25.82
N ASP A 234 10.11 -2.48 -26.72
CA ASP A 234 10.05 -3.01 -28.09
C ASP A 234 10.18 -4.54 -28.08
N LEU A 235 11.14 -5.07 -27.33
CA LEU A 235 11.29 -6.51 -27.15
C LEU A 235 10.03 -7.13 -26.53
N LEU A 236 9.47 -6.51 -25.48
CA LEU A 236 8.26 -7.01 -24.86
C LEU A 236 7.11 -7.08 -25.88
N ASN A 237 6.89 -6.01 -26.64
CA ASN A 237 5.81 -5.99 -27.64
C ASN A 237 6.03 -7.00 -28.76
N GLN A 238 7.28 -7.17 -29.23
CA GLN A 238 7.63 -8.19 -30.23
C GLN A 238 7.33 -9.60 -29.70
N ASP A 239 7.80 -9.94 -28.49
CA ASP A 239 7.60 -11.26 -27.90
C ASP A 239 6.12 -11.55 -27.66
N MET A 240 5.38 -10.60 -27.07
CA MET A 240 3.95 -10.78 -26.81
C MET A 240 3.14 -10.91 -28.12
N THR A 241 3.49 -10.17 -29.17
CA THR A 241 2.83 -10.27 -30.48
C THR A 241 3.11 -11.63 -31.14
N LYS A 242 4.35 -12.13 -31.10
CA LYS A 242 4.71 -13.46 -31.59
C LYS A 242 3.94 -14.56 -30.85
N LEU A 243 3.87 -14.47 -29.51
CA LEU A 243 3.10 -15.40 -28.71
C LEU A 243 1.62 -15.39 -29.06
N LEU A 244 1.02 -14.20 -29.25
CA LEU A 244 -0.38 -14.05 -29.67
C LEU A 244 -0.64 -14.71 -31.03
N ASN A 245 0.34 -14.69 -31.94
CA ASN A 245 0.30 -15.35 -33.23
C ASN A 245 0.58 -16.87 -33.16
N GLY A 246 0.80 -17.44 -31.98
CA GLY A 246 1.10 -18.85 -31.79
C GLY A 246 2.55 -19.25 -32.09
N GLU A 247 3.44 -18.29 -32.25
CA GLU A 247 4.87 -18.54 -32.45
C GLU A 247 5.53 -18.99 -31.14
N ARG A 248 6.62 -19.74 -31.25
CA ARG A 248 7.44 -20.14 -30.12
C ARG A 248 8.45 -19.05 -29.80
N VAL A 249 8.44 -18.55 -28.55
CA VAL A 249 9.32 -17.45 -28.08
C VAL A 249 10.12 -17.92 -26.88
N GLU A 250 11.41 -17.60 -26.85
CA GLU A 250 12.25 -17.71 -25.67
C GLU A 250 12.15 -16.45 -24.84
N LEU A 251 11.65 -16.56 -23.60
CA LEU A 251 11.49 -15.42 -22.71
C LEU A 251 12.83 -15.02 -22.08
N PRO A 252 13.12 -13.73 -21.96
CA PRO A 252 14.31 -13.24 -21.26
C PRO A 252 14.21 -13.50 -19.75
N TYR A 253 15.36 -13.49 -19.10
CA TYR A 253 15.54 -13.50 -17.65
C TYR A 253 16.51 -12.38 -17.25
N PHE A 254 16.10 -11.52 -16.33
CA PHE A 254 17.00 -10.47 -15.82
C PHE A 254 17.73 -10.93 -14.56
N ASN A 255 19.05 -10.97 -14.65
CA ASN A 255 19.90 -11.33 -13.53
C ASN A 255 20.25 -10.09 -12.70
N PHE A 256 19.57 -9.89 -11.58
CA PHE A 256 19.77 -8.73 -10.69
C PHE A 256 21.18 -8.63 -10.09
N LYS A 257 21.90 -9.76 -9.96
CA LYS A 257 23.28 -9.76 -9.44
C LYS A 257 24.25 -9.17 -10.46
N THR A 258 24.14 -9.61 -11.72
CA THR A 258 25.02 -9.16 -12.81
C THR A 258 24.52 -7.87 -13.48
N GLY A 259 23.24 -7.54 -13.30
CA GLY A 259 22.56 -6.43 -13.99
C GLY A 259 22.42 -6.65 -15.50
N LYS A 260 22.33 -7.88 -15.94
CA LYS A 260 22.24 -8.26 -17.36
C LYS A 260 21.02 -9.12 -17.66
N ARG A 261 20.49 -8.96 -18.86
CA ARG A 261 19.49 -9.85 -19.43
C ARG A 261 20.15 -11.10 -20.00
N GLU A 262 19.60 -12.24 -19.70
CA GLU A 262 20.08 -13.57 -20.08
C GLU A 262 18.95 -14.39 -20.71
N TYR A 263 19.27 -15.40 -21.51
CA TYR A 263 18.32 -16.37 -22.02
C TYR A 263 18.70 -17.74 -21.47
N LYS A 264 17.72 -18.46 -20.90
CA LYS A 264 17.93 -19.73 -20.15
C LYS A 264 17.14 -20.90 -20.70
N GLY A 265 16.69 -20.80 -21.95
CA GLY A 265 15.90 -21.88 -22.59
C GLY A 265 14.44 -21.90 -22.11
N ASN A 266 13.90 -20.80 -21.57
CA ASN A 266 12.50 -20.71 -21.17
C ASN A 266 11.63 -20.35 -22.38
N PHE A 267 11.10 -21.37 -23.08
CA PHE A 267 10.28 -21.22 -24.26
C PHE A 267 8.79 -21.33 -23.93
N ILE A 268 8.00 -20.41 -24.50
CA ILE A 268 6.53 -20.48 -24.51
C ILE A 268 6.05 -20.52 -25.96
N GLN A 269 5.00 -21.29 -26.21
CA GLN A 269 4.18 -21.25 -27.41
C GLN A 269 2.73 -21.35 -26.97
N MET A 270 1.95 -20.30 -27.23
CA MET A 270 0.58 -20.21 -26.74
C MET A 270 -0.36 -21.19 -27.46
N LYS A 271 -1.23 -21.82 -26.67
CA LYS A 271 -2.39 -22.60 -27.10
C LYS A 271 -3.67 -21.81 -26.86
N GLU A 272 -4.80 -22.34 -27.28
CA GLU A 272 -6.10 -21.68 -27.16
C GLU A 272 -6.47 -21.32 -25.71
N THR A 273 -6.18 -22.25 -24.77
CA THR A 273 -6.48 -22.08 -23.33
C THR A 273 -5.45 -21.26 -22.56
N ASP A 274 -4.34 -20.89 -23.21
CA ASP A 274 -3.24 -20.21 -22.53
C ASP A 274 -3.52 -18.74 -22.31
N VAL A 275 -3.12 -18.24 -21.14
CA VAL A 275 -3.21 -16.84 -20.74
C VAL A 275 -1.87 -16.38 -20.17
N LEU A 276 -1.31 -15.31 -20.69
CA LEU A 276 -0.08 -14.70 -20.18
C LEU A 276 -0.41 -13.75 -19.02
N VAL A 277 0.17 -14.00 -17.85
CA VAL A 277 -0.06 -13.19 -16.64
C VAL A 277 1.18 -12.34 -16.38
N LEU A 278 1.16 -11.08 -16.86
CA LEU A 278 2.27 -10.16 -16.79
C LEU A 278 2.17 -9.32 -15.50
N GLU A 279 3.18 -9.39 -14.64
CA GLU A 279 3.21 -8.61 -13.40
C GLU A 279 4.40 -7.65 -13.35
N GLY A 280 4.16 -6.40 -12.95
CA GLY A 280 5.19 -5.38 -12.76
C GLY A 280 4.58 -4.01 -12.47
N ILE A 281 5.43 -3.04 -12.13
CA ILE A 281 4.97 -1.70 -11.74
C ILE A 281 4.28 -0.95 -12.90
N HIS A 282 4.67 -1.24 -14.14
CA HIS A 282 4.16 -0.59 -15.35
C HIS A 282 3.02 -1.34 -16.06
N GLY A 283 2.50 -2.44 -15.48
CA GLY A 283 1.51 -3.30 -16.16
C GLY A 283 0.24 -2.58 -16.65
N LEU A 284 -0.12 -1.43 -16.08
CA LEU A 284 -1.27 -0.62 -16.51
C LEU A 284 -0.90 0.57 -17.41
N ASN A 285 0.38 0.76 -17.74
CA ASN A 285 0.80 1.80 -18.65
C ASN A 285 0.54 1.35 -20.09
N GLU A 286 -0.32 2.07 -20.82
CA GLU A 286 -0.69 1.71 -22.19
C GLU A 286 0.49 1.72 -23.16
N LYS A 287 1.51 2.56 -22.89
CA LYS A 287 2.74 2.57 -23.68
C LYS A 287 3.51 1.26 -23.58
N LEU A 288 3.36 0.52 -22.48
CA LEU A 288 4.05 -0.76 -22.32
C LEU A 288 3.55 -1.85 -23.28
N THR A 289 2.23 -1.85 -23.58
CA THR A 289 1.57 -2.91 -24.37
C THR A 289 0.83 -2.32 -25.55
N TRP A 290 1.44 -1.36 -26.22
CA TRP A 290 0.82 -0.57 -27.29
C TRP A 290 0.44 -1.41 -28.52
N SER A 291 1.18 -2.49 -28.80
CA SER A 291 0.94 -3.35 -29.97
C SER A 291 -0.17 -4.37 -29.75
N LEU A 292 -0.59 -4.59 -28.49
CA LEU A 292 -1.55 -5.64 -28.15
C LEU A 292 -3.00 -5.13 -28.24
N PRO A 293 -3.94 -5.92 -28.82
CA PRO A 293 -5.35 -5.55 -28.91
C PRO A 293 -5.98 -5.25 -27.53
N ALA A 294 -6.79 -4.22 -27.43
CA ALA A 294 -7.39 -3.81 -26.17
C ALA A 294 -8.30 -4.89 -25.56
N GLU A 295 -9.08 -5.58 -26.41
CA GLU A 295 -9.99 -6.66 -26.04
C GLU A 295 -9.28 -7.92 -25.53
N SER A 296 -7.98 -8.08 -25.85
CA SER A 296 -7.18 -9.21 -25.38
C SER A 296 -6.62 -9.00 -23.97
N LYS A 297 -6.82 -7.83 -23.38
CA LYS A 297 -6.23 -7.42 -22.10
C LYS A 297 -7.25 -7.44 -20.98
N PHE A 298 -6.84 -7.89 -19.79
CA PHE A 298 -7.55 -7.70 -18.53
C PHE A 298 -6.60 -7.07 -17.52
N ARG A 299 -6.94 -5.90 -17.00
CA ARG A 299 -6.06 -5.05 -16.19
C ARG A 299 -6.44 -5.12 -14.73
N ILE A 300 -5.45 -5.42 -13.88
CA ILE A 300 -5.63 -5.56 -12.43
C ILE A 300 -4.67 -4.62 -11.71
N TYR A 301 -5.21 -3.78 -10.83
CA TYR A 301 -4.42 -2.96 -9.92
C TYR A 301 -4.39 -3.57 -8.52
N ILE A 302 -3.17 -3.79 -7.99
CA ILE A 302 -2.96 -4.33 -6.65
C ILE A 302 -2.45 -3.21 -5.75
N SER A 303 -3.13 -3.00 -4.64
CA SER A 303 -2.68 -2.11 -3.56
C SER A 303 -2.63 -2.85 -2.23
N ALA A 304 -1.97 -2.25 -1.25
CA ALA A 304 -1.96 -2.72 0.12
C ALA A 304 -2.57 -1.62 1.01
N LEU A 305 -3.85 -1.35 0.79
CA LEU A 305 -4.61 -0.35 1.56
C LEU A 305 -4.86 -0.89 2.97
N THR A 306 -4.38 -0.19 3.98
CA THR A 306 -4.58 -0.59 5.36
C THR A 306 -6.07 -0.65 5.69
N GLN A 307 -6.52 -1.79 6.23
CA GLN A 307 -7.93 -2.08 6.45
C GLN A 307 -8.47 -1.51 7.77
N ILE A 308 -7.58 -1.21 8.73
CA ILE A 308 -7.93 -0.69 10.06
C ILE A 308 -7.22 0.65 10.31
N ASN A 309 -7.78 1.42 11.23
CA ASN A 309 -7.14 2.63 11.75
C ASN A 309 -6.41 2.34 13.08
N VAL A 310 -5.48 3.20 13.47
CA VAL A 310 -4.89 3.15 14.82
C VAL A 310 -5.99 3.33 15.85
N ASP A 311 -6.80 4.37 15.68
CA ASP A 311 -8.01 4.72 16.41
C ASP A 311 -8.96 5.51 15.48
N GLU A 312 -10.13 5.95 15.96
CA GLU A 312 -11.12 6.63 15.12
C GLU A 312 -10.62 7.93 14.47
N HIS A 313 -9.60 8.57 15.04
CA HIS A 313 -9.04 9.83 14.53
C HIS A 313 -7.69 9.67 13.81
N ASN A 314 -7.03 8.52 13.96
CA ASN A 314 -5.70 8.29 13.42
C ASN A 314 -5.69 7.14 12.41
N ARG A 315 -5.60 7.49 11.12
CA ARG A 315 -5.45 6.50 10.05
C ARG A 315 -4.04 5.94 10.00
N ILE A 316 -3.90 4.69 9.59
CA ILE A 316 -2.62 4.09 9.25
C ILE A 316 -2.27 4.45 7.80
N PRO A 317 -1.14 5.16 7.56
CA PRO A 317 -0.72 5.45 6.20
C PRO A 317 -0.37 4.16 5.44
N THR A 318 -0.92 4.01 4.25
CA THR A 318 -0.62 2.88 3.35
C THR A 318 0.87 2.77 3.05
N THR A 319 1.56 3.91 2.99
CA THR A 319 3.01 3.98 2.77
C THR A 319 3.80 3.32 3.87
N ASP A 320 3.37 3.42 5.14
CA ASP A 320 4.07 2.83 6.28
C ASP A 320 3.97 1.30 6.26
N GLY A 321 2.78 0.75 6.00
CA GLY A 321 2.60 -0.69 5.83
C GLY A 321 3.47 -1.25 4.71
N ARG A 322 3.52 -0.57 3.55
CA ARG A 322 4.34 -0.99 2.42
C ARG A 322 5.85 -0.85 2.67
N LEU A 323 6.28 0.19 3.38
CA LEU A 323 7.68 0.34 3.78
C LEU A 323 8.11 -0.80 4.71
N ILE A 324 7.29 -1.14 5.69
CA ILE A 324 7.53 -2.27 6.60
C ILE A 324 7.58 -3.59 5.84
N ARG A 325 6.61 -3.86 4.95
CA ARG A 325 6.61 -5.03 4.06
C ARG A 325 7.90 -5.11 3.22
N ARG A 326 8.34 -3.98 2.63
CA ARG A 326 9.54 -3.91 1.82
C ARG A 326 10.78 -4.21 2.65
N MET A 327 10.91 -3.59 3.80
CA MET A 327 12.04 -3.77 4.72
C MET A 327 12.20 -5.25 5.12
N VAL A 328 11.12 -5.89 5.56
CA VAL A 328 11.14 -7.31 5.96
C VAL A 328 11.45 -8.22 4.77
N ARG A 329 10.86 -7.97 3.59
CA ARG A 329 11.16 -8.74 2.37
C ARG A 329 12.61 -8.57 1.94
N ASP A 330 13.08 -7.34 1.81
CA ASP A 330 14.39 -7.04 1.21
C ASP A 330 15.54 -7.50 2.10
N SER A 331 15.38 -7.45 3.43
CA SER A 331 16.35 -8.03 4.36
C SER A 331 16.47 -9.56 4.21
N ARG A 332 15.37 -10.26 3.92
CA ARG A 332 15.34 -11.73 3.81
C ARG A 332 15.76 -12.24 2.42
N THR A 333 15.46 -11.50 1.36
CA THR A 333 15.57 -12.02 -0.02
C THR A 333 16.56 -11.25 -0.90
N ARG A 334 16.96 -10.04 -0.51
CA ARG A 334 17.79 -9.15 -1.32
C ARG A 334 19.05 -8.68 -0.63
N ALA A 335 19.29 -9.12 0.61
CA ALA A 335 20.42 -8.69 1.44
C ALA A 335 20.51 -7.15 1.59
N THR A 336 19.36 -6.45 1.58
CA THR A 336 19.26 -5.00 1.73
C THR A 336 18.86 -4.69 3.17
N SER A 337 19.59 -3.82 3.84
CA SER A 337 19.31 -3.42 5.22
C SER A 337 18.06 -2.54 5.34
N ALA A 338 17.55 -2.40 6.56
CA ALA A 338 16.47 -1.47 6.87
C ALA A 338 16.86 -0.02 6.56
N LYS A 339 18.09 0.36 6.87
CA LYS A 339 18.67 1.67 6.58
C LYS A 339 18.62 1.98 5.08
N GLU A 340 19.16 1.08 4.25
CA GLU A 340 19.15 1.23 2.79
C GLU A 340 17.72 1.30 2.24
N THR A 341 16.79 0.50 2.80
CA THR A 341 15.39 0.51 2.39
C THR A 341 14.73 1.86 2.69
N ILE A 342 14.99 2.44 3.87
CA ILE A 342 14.47 3.77 4.24
C ILE A 342 15.10 4.84 3.35
N ALA A 343 16.42 4.80 3.12
CA ALA A 343 17.13 5.75 2.27
C ALA A 343 16.59 5.79 0.82
N MET A 344 16.26 4.61 0.26
CA MET A 344 15.71 4.50 -1.10
C MET A 344 14.21 4.88 -1.18
N TRP A 345 13.48 4.87 -0.06
CA TRP A 345 12.02 5.02 -0.08
C TRP A 345 11.51 6.30 -0.76
N PRO A 346 12.13 7.49 -0.55
CA PRO A 346 11.70 8.71 -1.26
C PRO A 346 11.79 8.60 -2.79
N SER A 347 12.80 7.90 -3.33
CA SER A 347 12.94 7.67 -4.78
C SER A 347 11.83 6.75 -5.30
N VAL A 348 11.56 5.66 -4.59
CA VAL A 348 10.44 4.74 -4.91
C VAL A 348 9.12 5.51 -4.95
N ARG A 349 8.86 6.36 -3.95
CA ARG A 349 7.64 7.18 -3.90
C ARG A 349 7.51 8.13 -5.09
N ARG A 350 8.60 8.79 -5.50
CA ARG A 350 8.59 9.63 -6.71
C ARG A 350 8.26 8.84 -7.97
N GLY A 351 8.82 7.64 -8.10
CA GLY A 351 8.51 6.72 -9.21
C GLY A 351 7.04 6.30 -9.24
N GLU A 352 6.47 5.98 -8.07
CA GLU A 352 5.05 5.63 -7.93
C GLU A 352 4.13 6.78 -8.34
N ASP A 353 4.42 8.00 -7.87
CA ASP A 353 3.63 9.20 -8.18
C ASP A 353 3.66 9.55 -9.68
N ARG A 354 4.79 9.30 -10.36
CA ARG A 354 4.95 9.57 -11.80
C ARG A 354 4.35 8.49 -12.68
N ASN A 355 4.54 7.22 -12.34
CA ASN A 355 4.37 6.12 -13.29
C ASN A 355 3.22 5.18 -12.94
N ILE A 356 2.83 5.06 -11.66
CA ILE A 356 1.88 4.04 -11.21
C ILE A 356 0.51 4.64 -10.92
N PHE A 357 0.42 5.60 -10.01
CA PHE A 357 -0.85 6.17 -9.59
C PHE A 357 -1.66 6.86 -10.69
N PRO A 358 -1.05 7.54 -11.68
CA PRO A 358 -1.82 8.09 -12.81
C PRO A 358 -2.53 7.03 -13.67
N ASN A 359 -2.08 5.77 -13.60
CA ASN A 359 -2.65 4.68 -14.39
C ASN A 359 -3.60 3.78 -13.58
N GLN A 360 -3.73 3.95 -12.26
CA GLN A 360 -4.47 3.02 -11.40
C GLN A 360 -5.95 2.90 -11.76
N GLU A 361 -6.61 4.01 -12.13
CA GLU A 361 -8.04 4.02 -12.50
C GLU A 361 -8.34 3.36 -13.85
N LYS A 362 -7.30 3.02 -14.65
CA LYS A 362 -7.43 2.27 -15.92
C LYS A 362 -7.65 0.77 -15.71
N ALA A 363 -7.49 0.28 -14.47
CA ALA A 363 -7.72 -1.12 -14.15
C ALA A 363 -9.17 -1.55 -14.41
N ASP A 364 -9.39 -2.76 -14.92
CA ASP A 364 -10.71 -3.38 -15.00
C ASP A 364 -11.19 -3.77 -13.61
N VAL A 365 -10.28 -4.21 -12.74
CA VAL A 365 -10.53 -4.56 -11.34
C VAL A 365 -9.38 -4.13 -10.45
N MET A 366 -9.70 -3.80 -9.19
CA MET A 366 -8.69 -3.55 -8.16
C MET A 366 -8.79 -4.58 -7.04
N PHE A 367 -7.63 -4.91 -6.46
CA PHE A 367 -7.51 -5.84 -5.34
C PHE A 367 -6.70 -5.24 -4.20
N ASN A 368 -7.21 -5.35 -2.97
CA ASN A 368 -6.46 -4.99 -1.77
C ASN A 368 -5.78 -6.23 -1.19
N SER A 369 -4.45 -6.23 -1.22
CA SER A 369 -3.62 -7.33 -0.70
C SER A 369 -3.32 -7.22 0.79
N ALA A 370 -3.75 -6.15 1.47
CA ALA A 370 -3.52 -6.01 2.90
C ALA A 370 -4.36 -7.02 3.69
N LEU A 371 -3.76 -7.62 4.70
CA LEU A 371 -4.45 -8.43 5.69
C LEU A 371 -4.56 -7.64 6.99
N VAL A 372 -5.70 -7.71 7.63
CA VAL A 372 -6.00 -6.92 8.85
C VAL A 372 -4.99 -7.14 9.98
N TYR A 373 -4.39 -8.32 10.05
CA TYR A 373 -3.44 -8.74 11.09
C TYR A 373 -1.97 -8.60 10.72
N GLU A 374 -1.66 -8.25 9.47
CA GLU A 374 -0.28 -8.34 8.95
C GLU A 374 0.74 -7.51 9.73
N LEU A 375 0.36 -6.32 10.22
CA LEU A 375 1.27 -5.46 10.98
C LEU A 375 1.63 -6.06 12.34
N SER A 376 0.73 -6.82 12.96
CA SER A 376 1.01 -7.57 14.18
C SER A 376 2.03 -8.70 13.97
N VAL A 377 2.05 -9.32 12.80
CA VAL A 377 3.05 -10.31 12.40
C VAL A 377 4.35 -9.63 11.99
N LEU A 378 4.28 -8.64 11.09
CA LEU A 378 5.45 -7.95 10.54
C LEU A 378 6.25 -7.20 11.61
N LYS A 379 5.59 -6.72 12.67
CA LYS A 379 6.22 -6.08 13.82
C LYS A 379 7.40 -6.89 14.35
N LEU A 380 7.23 -8.20 14.55
CA LEU A 380 8.25 -9.07 15.12
C LEU A 380 9.53 -9.18 14.27
N TYR A 381 9.39 -8.96 12.97
CA TYR A 381 10.52 -8.96 12.03
C TYR A 381 11.08 -7.57 11.77
N ALA A 382 10.23 -6.54 11.79
CA ALA A 382 10.64 -5.18 11.48
C ALA A 382 11.36 -4.49 12.66
N GLU A 383 10.92 -4.71 13.91
CA GLU A 383 11.53 -4.07 15.08
C GLU A 383 13.03 -4.36 15.20
N PRO A 384 13.51 -5.62 15.12
CA PRO A 384 14.94 -5.91 15.17
C PRO A 384 15.74 -5.22 14.07
N LEU A 385 15.17 -5.09 12.86
CA LEU A 385 15.82 -4.42 11.73
C LEU A 385 15.91 -2.91 11.95
N LEU A 386 14.86 -2.30 12.50
CA LEU A 386 14.82 -0.87 12.79
C LEU A 386 15.77 -0.49 13.92
N PHE A 387 15.97 -1.36 14.94
CA PHE A 387 16.91 -1.15 16.02
C PHE A 387 18.39 -1.22 15.62
N GLN A 388 18.70 -1.72 14.41
CA GLN A 388 20.05 -1.70 13.86
C GLN A 388 20.49 -0.31 13.37
N ILE A 389 19.56 0.62 13.22
CA ILE A 389 19.86 1.99 12.76
C ILE A 389 20.25 2.82 13.98
N GLU A 390 21.49 3.33 13.98
CA GLU A 390 22.08 4.02 15.12
C GLU A 390 21.71 5.51 15.17
N GLU A 391 21.80 6.08 16.37
CA GLU A 391 21.60 7.51 16.57
C GLU A 391 22.69 8.31 15.83
N GLY A 392 22.25 9.36 15.12
CA GLY A 392 23.13 10.16 14.25
C GLY A 392 23.09 9.77 12.78
N GLU A 393 22.51 8.62 12.43
CA GLU A 393 22.27 8.26 11.04
C GLU A 393 21.05 9.01 10.47
N PRO A 394 21.06 9.39 9.16
CA PRO A 394 19.95 10.14 8.55
C PRO A 394 18.60 9.43 8.68
N GLU A 395 18.57 8.11 8.64
CA GLU A 395 17.38 7.27 8.67
C GLU A 395 16.84 7.03 10.10
N TYR A 396 17.59 7.42 11.14
CA TYR A 396 17.27 7.17 12.54
C TYR A 396 15.90 7.74 12.95
N GLN A 397 15.58 8.96 12.53
CA GLN A 397 14.30 9.60 12.89
C GLN A 397 13.11 8.82 12.32
N GLU A 398 13.23 8.34 11.08
CA GLU A 398 12.20 7.52 10.44
C GLU A 398 12.09 6.14 11.12
N ALA A 399 13.22 5.53 11.45
CA ALA A 399 13.24 4.28 12.21
C ALA A 399 12.53 4.42 13.57
N LYS A 400 12.80 5.49 14.32
CA LYS A 400 12.12 5.78 15.59
C LYS A 400 10.64 6.03 15.42
N ARG A 401 10.23 6.71 14.34
CA ARG A 401 8.83 6.93 14.00
C ARG A 401 8.10 5.61 13.76
N LEU A 402 8.71 4.71 12.96
CA LEU A 402 8.15 3.39 12.66
C LEU A 402 8.10 2.49 13.91
N LEU A 403 9.13 2.49 14.76
CA LEU A 403 9.12 1.77 16.04
C LEU A 403 7.98 2.26 16.94
N LYS A 404 7.80 3.58 17.05
CA LYS A 404 6.69 4.17 17.81
C LYS A 404 5.33 3.77 17.24
N PHE A 405 5.21 3.69 15.91
CA PHE A 405 4.00 3.23 15.25
C PHE A 405 3.74 1.74 15.54
N LEU A 406 4.73 0.89 15.40
CA LEU A 406 4.61 -0.55 15.67
C LEU A 406 4.29 -0.86 17.15
N ASP A 407 4.63 0.03 18.08
CA ASP A 407 4.34 -0.14 19.51
C ASP A 407 2.82 -0.11 19.83
N TYR A 408 1.96 0.30 18.90
CA TYR A 408 0.51 0.18 19.07
C TYR A 408 -0.01 -1.26 18.93
N PHE A 409 0.72 -2.14 18.26
CA PHE A 409 0.31 -3.49 17.91
C PHE A 409 0.82 -4.51 18.94
N VAL A 410 -0.02 -5.44 19.32
CA VAL A 410 0.41 -6.69 19.97
C VAL A 410 0.96 -7.61 18.87
N GLY A 411 2.15 -8.19 19.09
CA GLY A 411 2.78 -9.09 18.13
C GLY A 411 2.10 -10.45 18.07
N VAL A 412 2.09 -11.05 16.89
CA VAL A 412 1.60 -12.41 16.63
C VAL A 412 2.74 -13.22 16.03
N PRO A 413 3.17 -14.33 16.70
CA PRO A 413 4.17 -15.23 16.17
C PRO A 413 3.72 -15.88 14.85
N ILE A 414 4.68 -16.25 14.00
CA ILE A 414 4.37 -16.88 12.71
C ILE A 414 3.75 -18.27 12.89
N GLU A 415 4.06 -18.93 13.99
CA GLU A 415 3.53 -20.25 14.37
C GLU A 415 2.01 -20.22 14.62
N ASP A 416 1.45 -19.05 14.93
CA ASP A 416 0.01 -18.85 15.14
C ASP A 416 -0.76 -18.56 13.85
N ILE A 417 -0.06 -18.42 12.72
CA ILE A 417 -0.67 -18.23 11.41
C ILE A 417 -1.16 -19.59 10.88
N PRO A 418 -2.43 -19.70 10.45
CA PRO A 418 -3.02 -20.94 9.96
C PRO A 418 -2.29 -21.53 8.77
#